data_e65edfb4ef9a734029e830bd4f840574
#
_entry.id   e65edfb4ef9a734029e830bd4f840574
#
_cell.length_a   1.000
_cell.length_b   1.000
_cell.length_c   1.000
_cell.angle_alpha   90.00
_cell.angle_beta   90.00
_cell.angle_gamma   90.00
#
_symmetry.space_group_name_H-M   'P 1'
#
loop_
_entity.id
_entity.type
_entity.pdbx_description
1 polymer ?
#
loop_
_entity_poly.entity_id
_entity_poly.type
_entity_poly.pdbx_seq_one_letter_code
_entity_poly.pdbx_strand_id
1 'polypeptide(L)'
;MPASRPPRPLAAKDLARPSRKRAQQAIGKARAARAHRKRQQQTRHRIACIALPLFPLAARLRCEPELQREGVAIFEGNGQTARIVAASKVARKAGLKPGMTLPQARARLPKLVARARDPESERTAQEVLLEVIDRYSPRVENAGGGLAYLELRGIERHFASTLEAKEASTTQWSAEIEQNFGEHLLKALQQVGLPARLGIASSKMAARVAAGLPNSPTIVAPGEEALFLAPLPLHRLSPEAEVAETLKRWGIGSIGEFAKLPKNEVASRLGQLGQQLHTVARGIDPKPLIAREPPQTFREGMTLEWPIVNLEALLFVARTALERLVERLDRRGLGCRRLELSLQLEPDGFWERSIDLPSPTREVKTLLTLLRLDLEAHPAGAPVTGFALTAHPDAAKLAQLSLLGPASLSPDRLATTLARLFTLLGPGRVGSPRTQDGHSPERFRLVEYTPPPPPKVKERVDPGRGLLAVRVLRPAVEIDVVTNEERPQSSPPQQVGNEDAAALSLDRQPGLFRRAPARRPRPLEIRESEEPVETEGEGSKRKQLKIKGRIRVASGPWELEEQWWSESRVERDYWDVELQSGGLYRIYRDRLDGRWFADGIYD
;
A
#
# COMPACT_ATOMS: atom_id res chain seq x y z
N MET A 1 39.75 -76.18 -32.76
CA MET A 1 39.19 -74.84 -32.83
C MET A 1 40.30 -73.83 -32.67
N PRO A 2 40.65 -72.99 -33.66
CA PRO A 2 41.83 -72.13 -33.64
C PRO A 2 41.52 -70.78 -33.00
N ALA A 3 42.48 -70.29 -32.20
CA ALA A 3 42.49 -69.03 -31.49
C ALA A 3 42.52 -67.83 -32.43
N SER A 4 41.65 -66.86 -32.21
CA SER A 4 41.57 -65.57 -32.93
C SER A 4 42.70 -64.63 -32.48
N ARG A 5 43.47 -64.14 -33.42
CA ARG A 5 44.51 -63.12 -33.23
C ARG A 5 43.88 -61.75 -32.86
N PRO A 6 44.54 -60.97 -32.00
CA PRO A 6 44.11 -59.62 -31.73
C PRO A 6 44.41 -58.64 -32.88
N PRO A 7 43.64 -57.59 -33.08
CA PRO A 7 43.85 -56.61 -34.15
C PRO A 7 45.11 -55.77 -33.90
N ARG A 8 45.85 -55.53 -34.99
CA ARG A 8 47.06 -54.68 -34.99
C ARG A 8 46.71 -53.22 -34.60
N PRO A 9 47.59 -52.53 -33.86
CA PRO A 9 47.41 -51.12 -33.60
C PRO A 9 47.60 -50.31 -34.88
N LEU A 10 46.65 -49.39 -35.15
CA LEU A 10 46.71 -48.42 -36.24
C LEU A 10 47.90 -47.49 -36.04
N ALA A 11 48.71 -47.33 -37.05
CA ALA A 11 49.94 -46.51 -37.07
C ALA A 11 49.60 -45.03 -36.86
N ALA A 12 50.26 -44.41 -35.88
CA ALA A 12 50.22 -42.97 -35.58
C ALA A 12 50.94 -42.15 -36.68
N LYS A 13 50.43 -42.13 -37.91
CA LYS A 13 51.05 -41.44 -39.05
C LYS A 13 50.13 -40.61 -39.89
N ASP A 14 49.04 -39.99 -39.37
CA ASP A 14 48.27 -39.00 -40.15
C ASP A 14 47.68 -37.85 -39.31
N LEU A 15 48.32 -37.41 -38.28
CA LEU A 15 48.08 -36.10 -37.69
C LEU A 15 48.98 -35.06 -38.34
N ALA A 16 48.63 -34.71 -39.59
CA ALA A 16 49.27 -33.58 -40.29
C ALA A 16 49.03 -32.30 -39.48
N ARG A 17 50.06 -31.76 -38.85
CA ARG A 17 50.03 -30.42 -38.21
C ARG A 17 49.55 -29.41 -39.22
N PRO A 18 48.47 -28.65 -38.96
CA PRO A 18 47.96 -27.65 -39.91
C PRO A 18 49.07 -26.64 -40.18
N SER A 19 49.29 -26.33 -41.44
CA SER A 19 50.29 -25.33 -41.83
C SER A 19 50.04 -23.99 -41.15
N ARG A 20 51.08 -23.24 -40.76
CA ARG A 20 50.97 -21.94 -40.09
C ARG A 20 49.94 -21.00 -40.75
N LYS A 21 49.80 -21.03 -42.08
CA LYS A 21 48.80 -20.27 -42.84
C LYS A 21 47.35 -20.73 -42.55
N ARG A 22 47.08 -22.05 -42.43
CA ARG A 22 45.76 -22.58 -42.10
C ARG A 22 45.39 -22.28 -40.65
N ALA A 23 46.34 -22.33 -39.72
CA ALA A 23 46.11 -21.96 -38.31
C ALA A 23 45.80 -20.46 -38.16
N GLN A 24 46.52 -19.58 -38.89
CA GLN A 24 46.26 -18.13 -38.89
C GLN A 24 44.88 -17.79 -39.52
N GLN A 25 44.48 -18.48 -40.60
CA GLN A 25 43.15 -18.33 -41.19
C GLN A 25 42.03 -18.84 -40.29
N ALA A 26 42.25 -19.93 -39.55
CA ALA A 26 41.28 -20.44 -38.57
C ALA A 26 41.09 -19.49 -37.39
N ILE A 27 42.20 -18.90 -36.88
CA ILE A 27 42.18 -17.86 -35.82
C ILE A 27 41.45 -16.60 -36.33
N GLY A 28 41.73 -16.17 -37.59
CA GLY A 28 41.04 -15.04 -38.20
C GLY A 28 39.52 -15.27 -38.34
N LYS A 29 39.09 -16.45 -38.81
CA LYS A 29 37.68 -16.84 -38.90
C LYS A 29 37.02 -16.95 -37.55
N ALA A 30 37.70 -17.52 -36.54
CA ALA A 30 37.18 -17.60 -35.17
C ALA A 30 37.03 -16.21 -34.53
N ARG A 31 37.97 -15.29 -34.76
CA ARG A 31 37.87 -13.87 -34.32
C ARG A 31 36.71 -13.15 -35.02
N ALA A 32 36.56 -13.33 -36.32
CA ALA A 32 35.44 -12.76 -37.08
C ALA A 32 34.09 -13.32 -36.63
N ALA A 33 33.97 -14.64 -36.43
CA ALA A 33 32.77 -15.28 -35.89
C ALA A 33 32.44 -14.83 -34.46
N ARG A 34 33.46 -14.65 -33.61
CA ARG A 34 33.28 -14.11 -32.25
C ARG A 34 32.85 -12.64 -32.28
N ALA A 35 33.42 -11.83 -33.18
CA ALA A 35 33.00 -10.46 -33.41
C ALA A 35 31.58 -10.37 -33.95
N HIS A 36 31.21 -11.25 -34.89
CA HIS A 36 29.85 -11.34 -35.43
C HIS A 36 28.83 -11.79 -34.37
N ARG A 37 29.13 -12.81 -33.54
CA ARG A 37 28.30 -13.22 -32.40
C ARG A 37 28.17 -12.11 -31.39
N LYS A 38 29.24 -11.36 -31.10
CA LYS A 38 29.23 -10.22 -30.18
C LYS A 38 28.39 -9.06 -30.73
N ARG A 39 28.47 -8.79 -32.03
CA ARG A 39 27.56 -7.84 -32.71
C ARG A 39 26.10 -8.30 -32.66
N GLN A 40 25.80 -9.57 -32.94
CA GLN A 40 24.46 -10.10 -32.84
C GLN A 40 23.91 -10.11 -31.41
N GLN A 41 24.76 -10.30 -30.41
CA GLN A 41 24.33 -10.17 -29.00
C GLN A 41 24.09 -8.70 -28.64
N GLN A 42 24.90 -7.76 -29.14
CA GLN A 42 24.68 -6.33 -28.95
C GLN A 42 23.43 -5.80 -29.66
N THR A 43 23.10 -6.33 -30.83
CA THR A 43 21.84 -5.98 -31.54
C THR A 43 20.59 -6.49 -30.84
N ARG A 44 20.71 -7.48 -29.92
CA ARG A 44 19.61 -8.00 -29.12
C ARG A 44 19.41 -7.24 -27.78
N HIS A 45 20.34 -6.38 -27.40
CA HIS A 45 20.30 -5.67 -26.13
C HIS A 45 20.02 -4.20 -26.39
N ARG A 46 18.75 -3.79 -26.22
CA ARG A 46 18.34 -2.40 -26.37
C ARG A 46 17.95 -1.83 -25.02
N ILE A 47 18.46 -0.66 -24.73
CA ILE A 47 18.20 0.06 -23.47
C ILE A 47 17.60 1.42 -23.82
N ALA A 48 16.49 1.75 -23.21
CA ALA A 48 15.94 3.08 -23.23
C ALA A 48 16.35 3.83 -21.95
N CYS A 49 16.79 5.06 -22.11
CA CYS A 49 17.02 6.01 -21.02
C CYS A 49 15.96 7.09 -21.07
N ILE A 50 15.30 7.31 -19.96
CA ILE A 50 14.34 8.39 -19.76
C ILE A 50 15.01 9.45 -18.89
N ALA A 51 14.92 10.71 -19.31
CA ALA A 51 15.46 11.84 -18.59
C ALA A 51 14.38 12.93 -18.44
N LEU A 52 14.17 13.40 -17.22
CA LEU A 52 13.33 14.55 -16.92
C LEU A 52 14.20 15.82 -16.93
N PRO A 53 14.10 16.69 -17.95
CA PRO A 53 14.88 17.92 -17.99
C PRO A 53 14.49 18.84 -16.85
N LEU A 54 15.49 19.48 -16.23
CA LEU A 54 15.26 20.40 -15.11
C LEU A 54 14.41 19.72 -13.99
N PHE A 55 14.82 18.53 -13.59
CA PHE A 55 14.05 17.65 -12.71
C PHE A 55 13.46 18.33 -11.47
N PRO A 56 14.20 19.17 -10.69
CA PRO A 56 13.61 19.87 -9.55
C PRO A 56 12.43 20.76 -9.93
N LEU A 57 12.47 21.40 -11.09
CA LEU A 57 11.38 22.22 -11.61
C LEU A 57 10.21 21.33 -12.08
N ALA A 58 10.49 20.25 -12.79
CA ALA A 58 9.43 19.33 -13.26
C ALA A 58 8.68 18.71 -12.09
N ALA A 59 9.38 18.32 -11.03
CA ALA A 59 8.78 17.79 -9.80
C ALA A 59 7.86 18.81 -9.12
N ARG A 60 8.31 20.06 -9.01
CA ARG A 60 7.53 21.12 -8.39
C ARG A 60 6.29 21.48 -9.21
N LEU A 61 6.43 21.64 -10.53
CA LEU A 61 5.31 21.94 -11.43
C LEU A 61 4.27 20.82 -11.50
N ARG A 62 4.64 19.60 -11.18
CA ARG A 62 3.69 18.49 -11.02
C ARG A 62 2.82 18.68 -9.77
N CYS A 63 3.39 19.21 -8.69
CA CYS A 63 2.67 19.50 -7.45
C CYS A 63 1.84 20.80 -7.54
N GLU A 64 2.34 21.82 -8.26
CA GLU A 64 1.74 23.13 -8.46
C GLU A 64 1.53 23.41 -9.96
N PRO A 65 0.56 22.75 -10.63
CA PRO A 65 0.37 22.83 -12.08
C PRO A 65 -0.03 24.22 -12.56
N GLU A 66 -0.61 25.05 -11.70
CA GLU A 66 -0.95 26.45 -11.95
C GLU A 66 0.27 27.30 -12.32
N LEU A 67 1.43 26.93 -11.80
CA LEU A 67 2.69 27.65 -12.07
C LEU A 67 3.31 27.37 -13.44
N GLN A 68 2.75 26.46 -14.25
CA GLN A 68 3.33 26.08 -15.55
C GLN A 68 3.48 27.24 -16.52
N ARG A 69 2.62 28.23 -16.42
CA ARG A 69 2.62 29.41 -17.30
C ARG A 69 3.42 30.58 -16.75
N GLU A 70 3.86 30.49 -15.50
CA GLU A 70 4.57 31.53 -14.78
C GLU A 70 6.08 31.48 -14.98
N GLY A 71 6.74 32.60 -14.63
CA GLY A 71 8.18 32.66 -14.53
C GLY A 71 8.66 32.08 -13.22
N VAL A 72 8.93 30.76 -13.19
CA VAL A 72 9.31 30.01 -11.99
C VAL A 72 10.80 29.73 -11.94
N ALA A 73 11.42 29.86 -10.77
CA ALA A 73 12.78 29.40 -10.52
C ALA A 73 12.86 28.56 -9.23
N ILE A 74 13.56 27.45 -9.30
CA ILE A 74 13.90 26.63 -8.14
C ILE A 74 15.26 27.08 -7.64
N PHE A 75 15.36 27.35 -6.35
CA PHE A 75 16.61 27.75 -5.70
C PHE A 75 17.01 26.78 -4.61
N GLU A 76 18.31 26.73 -4.32
CA GLU A 76 18.91 25.94 -3.23
C GLU A 76 19.78 26.83 -2.36
N GLY A 77 19.76 26.61 -1.03
CA GLY A 77 20.46 27.44 -0.05
C GLY A 77 19.55 28.48 0.59
N ASN A 78 20.09 29.23 1.56
CA ASN A 78 19.33 30.15 2.39
C ASN A 78 19.68 31.62 2.14
N GLY A 79 18.70 32.50 2.27
CA GLY A 79 18.86 33.95 2.24
C GLY A 79 19.47 34.49 0.94
N GLN A 80 20.39 35.41 1.05
CA GLN A 80 21.01 36.10 -0.12
C GLN A 80 21.98 35.20 -0.91
N THR A 81 22.47 34.13 -0.32
CA THR A 81 23.36 33.15 -0.96
C THR A 81 22.63 32.09 -1.77
N ALA A 82 21.31 32.03 -1.65
CA ALA A 82 20.47 31.09 -2.39
C ALA A 82 20.68 31.22 -3.91
N ARG A 83 20.96 30.10 -4.59
CA ARG A 83 21.27 30.05 -6.02
C ARG A 83 20.20 29.30 -6.79
N ILE A 84 19.93 29.77 -7.99
CA ILE A 84 19.01 29.11 -8.92
C ILE A 84 19.62 27.80 -9.40
N VAL A 85 18.89 26.71 -9.23
CA VAL A 85 19.22 25.37 -9.74
C VAL A 85 18.50 25.11 -11.06
N ALA A 86 17.22 25.49 -11.17
CA ALA A 86 16.42 25.31 -12.37
C ALA A 86 15.47 26.48 -12.59
N ALA A 87 15.17 26.81 -13.86
CA ALA A 87 14.27 27.90 -14.21
C ALA A 87 13.35 27.51 -15.37
N SER A 88 12.07 27.96 -15.32
CA SER A 88 11.06 27.73 -16.34
C SER A 88 11.44 28.39 -17.68
N LYS A 89 10.75 27.99 -18.75
CA LYS A 89 10.99 28.59 -20.09
C LYS A 89 10.79 30.10 -20.08
N VAL A 90 9.80 30.61 -19.36
CA VAL A 90 9.52 32.02 -19.21
C VAL A 90 10.68 32.74 -18.50
N ALA A 91 11.11 32.21 -17.37
CA ALA A 91 12.23 32.75 -16.60
C ALA A 91 13.56 32.72 -17.40
N ARG A 92 13.86 31.67 -18.13
CA ARG A 92 15.04 31.57 -18.99
C ARG A 92 15.02 32.58 -20.16
N LYS A 93 13.84 32.83 -20.74
CA LYS A 93 13.68 33.90 -21.76
C LYS A 93 13.96 35.29 -21.20
N ALA A 94 13.67 35.53 -19.91
CA ALA A 94 14.03 36.75 -19.20
C ALA A 94 15.53 36.81 -18.78
N GLY A 95 16.33 35.84 -19.22
CA GLY A 95 17.79 35.80 -19.00
C GLY A 95 18.23 35.18 -17.69
N LEU A 96 17.36 34.43 -16.96
CA LEU A 96 17.73 33.70 -15.76
C LEU A 96 18.56 32.48 -16.15
N LYS A 97 19.67 32.27 -15.42
CA LYS A 97 20.58 31.13 -15.61
C LYS A 97 20.81 30.41 -14.28
N PRO A 98 21.05 29.09 -14.28
CA PRO A 98 21.52 28.37 -13.09
C PRO A 98 22.77 29.04 -12.50
N GLY A 99 22.90 29.03 -11.18
CA GLY A 99 24.00 29.66 -10.43
C GLY A 99 23.79 31.12 -10.08
N MET A 100 22.82 31.82 -10.67
CA MET A 100 22.46 33.21 -10.26
C MET A 100 21.89 33.21 -8.84
N THR A 101 22.16 34.29 -8.09
CA THR A 101 21.52 34.50 -6.79
C THR A 101 20.07 34.93 -6.94
N LEU A 102 19.25 34.69 -5.92
CA LEU A 102 17.85 35.05 -5.92
C LEU A 102 17.61 36.56 -6.10
N PRO A 103 18.37 37.49 -5.46
CA PRO A 103 18.26 38.92 -5.73
C PRO A 103 18.58 39.28 -7.20
N GLN A 104 19.62 38.69 -7.79
CA GLN A 104 19.95 38.90 -9.21
C GLN A 104 18.83 38.45 -10.16
N ALA A 105 18.18 37.33 -9.82
CA ALA A 105 17.06 36.81 -10.60
C ALA A 105 15.81 37.72 -10.51
N ARG A 106 15.48 38.19 -9.32
CA ARG A 106 14.35 39.12 -9.09
C ARG A 106 14.57 40.47 -9.77
N ALA A 107 15.82 40.93 -9.81
CA ALA A 107 16.14 42.15 -10.55
C ALA A 107 15.86 42.04 -12.07
N ARG A 108 16.02 40.84 -12.64
CA ARG A 108 15.72 40.56 -14.06
C ARG A 108 14.26 40.26 -14.33
N LEU A 109 13.58 39.62 -13.40
CA LEU A 109 12.17 39.26 -13.50
C LEU A 109 11.47 39.58 -12.16
N PRO A 110 10.92 40.82 -12.01
CA PRO A 110 10.28 41.25 -10.77
C PRO A 110 9.10 40.34 -10.31
N LYS A 111 8.37 39.79 -11.29
CA LYS A 111 7.26 38.82 -11.03
C LYS A 111 7.73 37.38 -10.95
N LEU A 112 9.00 37.11 -10.57
CA LEU A 112 9.53 35.78 -10.44
C LEU A 112 8.88 35.04 -9.26
N VAL A 113 8.28 33.89 -9.55
CA VAL A 113 7.86 32.92 -8.54
C VAL A 113 9.07 32.07 -8.18
N ALA A 114 9.62 32.30 -7.00
CA ALA A 114 10.73 31.53 -6.50
C ALA A 114 10.24 30.42 -5.58
N ARG A 115 10.74 29.18 -5.75
CA ARG A 115 10.44 28.04 -4.91
C ARG A 115 11.76 27.40 -4.43
N ALA A 116 11.81 27.05 -3.16
CA ALA A 116 12.92 26.25 -2.65
C ALA A 116 12.92 24.87 -3.29
N ARG A 117 14.09 24.27 -3.41
CA ARG A 117 14.23 22.88 -3.82
C ARG A 117 13.50 21.97 -2.83
N ASP A 118 12.70 21.05 -3.33
CA ASP A 118 11.84 20.17 -2.55
C ASP A 118 12.20 18.71 -2.79
N PRO A 119 13.03 18.09 -1.91
CA PRO A 119 13.42 16.69 -2.04
C PRO A 119 12.23 15.72 -1.98
N GLU A 120 11.14 16.07 -1.29
CA GLU A 120 9.98 15.19 -1.17
C GLU A 120 9.19 15.14 -2.49
N SER A 121 8.97 16.30 -3.14
CA SER A 121 8.35 16.32 -4.46
C SER A 121 9.23 15.66 -5.53
N GLU A 122 10.57 15.80 -5.44
CA GLU A 122 11.52 15.12 -6.32
C GLU A 122 11.44 13.60 -6.14
N ARG A 123 11.40 13.10 -4.88
CA ARG A 123 11.23 11.67 -4.59
C ARG A 123 9.93 11.13 -5.18
N THR A 124 8.83 11.82 -4.95
CA THR A 124 7.52 11.45 -5.49
C THR A 124 7.52 11.45 -7.03
N ALA A 125 8.07 12.48 -7.67
CA ALA A 125 8.17 12.54 -9.13
C ALA A 125 9.03 11.40 -9.71
N GLN A 126 10.12 11.03 -9.02
CA GLN A 126 10.96 9.89 -9.40
C GLN A 126 10.18 8.57 -9.32
N GLU A 127 9.42 8.34 -8.25
CA GLU A 127 8.60 7.13 -8.13
C GLU A 127 7.51 7.05 -9.21
N VAL A 128 6.84 8.17 -9.50
CA VAL A 128 5.83 8.22 -10.58
C VAL A 128 6.45 7.93 -11.96
N LEU A 129 7.65 8.47 -12.24
CA LEU A 129 8.42 8.13 -13.43
C LEU A 129 8.61 6.61 -13.54
N LEU A 130 9.09 6.00 -12.47
CA LEU A 130 9.37 4.57 -12.43
C LEU A 130 8.11 3.71 -12.55
N GLU A 131 7.00 4.12 -11.90
CA GLU A 131 5.71 3.43 -12.01
C GLU A 131 5.14 3.43 -13.44
N VAL A 132 5.31 4.51 -14.18
CA VAL A 132 4.92 4.54 -15.59
C VAL A 132 5.77 3.57 -16.40
N ILE A 133 7.08 3.54 -16.17
CA ILE A 133 8.03 2.70 -16.92
C ILE A 133 7.86 1.21 -16.60
N ASP A 134 7.56 0.85 -15.34
CA ASP A 134 7.31 -0.52 -14.88
C ASP A 134 6.21 -1.25 -15.68
N ARG A 135 5.29 -0.50 -16.31
CA ARG A 135 4.24 -1.07 -17.19
C ARG A 135 4.77 -1.59 -18.51
N TYR A 136 5.93 -1.10 -18.93
CA TYR A 136 6.52 -1.42 -20.22
C TYR A 136 7.57 -2.54 -20.13
N SER A 137 8.31 -2.60 -19.03
CA SER A 137 9.36 -3.61 -18.85
C SER A 137 9.49 -4.01 -17.38
N PRO A 138 9.68 -5.30 -17.08
CA PRO A 138 9.98 -5.76 -15.72
C PRO A 138 11.41 -5.43 -15.28
N ARG A 139 12.26 -4.97 -16.19
CA ARG A 139 13.66 -4.63 -15.90
C ARG A 139 13.88 -3.14 -16.01
N VAL A 140 13.61 -2.45 -14.92
CA VAL A 140 13.75 -1.00 -14.77
C VAL A 140 14.82 -0.71 -13.73
N GLU A 141 15.74 0.20 -14.03
CA GLU A 141 16.75 0.70 -13.11
C GLU A 141 16.45 2.13 -12.72
N ASN A 142 16.43 2.41 -11.42
CA ASN A 142 16.35 3.74 -10.87
C ASN A 142 17.75 4.38 -10.81
N ALA A 143 18.02 5.38 -11.64
CA ALA A 143 19.27 6.12 -11.62
C ALA A 143 19.21 7.41 -10.78
N GLY A 144 18.02 7.75 -10.24
CA GLY A 144 17.81 8.98 -9.47
C GLY A 144 17.85 10.25 -10.30
N GLY A 145 17.53 11.38 -9.65
CA GLY A 145 17.66 12.70 -10.28
C GLY A 145 16.87 12.90 -11.59
N GLY A 146 15.70 12.28 -11.72
CA GLY A 146 14.91 12.34 -12.93
C GLY A 146 15.38 11.41 -14.05
N LEU A 147 16.26 10.44 -13.75
CA LEU A 147 16.79 9.47 -14.71
C LEU A 147 16.30 8.06 -14.37
N ALA A 148 15.96 7.31 -15.41
CA ALA A 148 15.67 5.88 -15.32
C ALA A 148 16.08 5.15 -16.61
N TYR A 149 16.37 3.86 -16.48
CA TYR A 149 16.66 3.00 -17.61
C TYR A 149 15.69 1.83 -17.63
N LEU A 150 15.34 1.38 -18.82
CA LEU A 150 14.60 0.14 -19.00
C LEU A 150 15.19 -0.70 -20.11
N GLU A 151 15.13 -2.02 -19.96
CA GLU A 151 15.52 -2.97 -20.99
C GLU A 151 14.33 -3.25 -21.89
N LEU A 152 14.52 -3.14 -23.22
CA LEU A 152 13.47 -3.33 -24.21
C LEU A 152 13.31 -4.79 -24.67
N ARG A 153 14.12 -5.70 -24.13
CA ARG A 153 14.08 -7.10 -24.52
C ARG A 153 12.77 -7.78 -24.11
N GLY A 154 12.10 -8.39 -25.08
CA GLY A 154 10.89 -9.19 -24.88
C GLY A 154 9.57 -8.44 -25.08
N ILE A 155 9.60 -7.12 -25.28
CA ILE A 155 8.40 -6.30 -25.50
C ILE A 155 8.21 -5.92 -26.98
N GLU A 156 9.11 -6.36 -27.86
CA GLU A 156 9.11 -6.04 -29.29
C GLU A 156 7.79 -6.38 -29.97
N ARG A 157 7.23 -7.55 -29.66
CA ARG A 157 6.01 -8.05 -30.29
C ARG A 157 4.79 -7.19 -29.98
N HIS A 158 4.75 -6.61 -28.77
CA HIS A 158 3.63 -5.76 -28.35
C HIS A 158 3.55 -4.49 -29.18
N PHE A 159 4.70 -3.87 -29.48
CA PHE A 159 4.76 -2.63 -30.26
C PHE A 159 4.80 -2.88 -31.80
N ALA A 160 5.20 -4.07 -32.24
CA ALA A 160 5.12 -4.46 -33.66
C ALA A 160 3.67 -4.69 -34.11
N SER A 161 2.79 -5.23 -33.24
CA SER A 161 1.39 -5.50 -33.58
C SER A 161 0.52 -4.26 -33.74
N THR A 162 0.95 -3.13 -33.17
CA THR A 162 0.26 -1.83 -33.29
C THR A 162 0.54 -1.11 -34.62
N LEU A 163 1.58 -1.53 -35.31
CA LEU A 163 1.86 -1.10 -36.68
C LEU A 163 1.19 -2.11 -37.61
N GLU A 164 0.41 -1.66 -38.60
CA GLU A 164 -0.20 -2.50 -39.66
C GLU A 164 0.87 -3.19 -40.53
N ALA A 165 1.90 -3.75 -39.94
CA ALA A 165 3.00 -4.41 -40.61
C ALA A 165 2.57 -5.82 -41.03
N LYS A 166 2.24 -6.00 -42.32
CA LYS A 166 1.95 -7.26 -43.01
C LYS A 166 3.08 -8.30 -42.93
N GLU A 167 4.18 -8.05 -42.26
CA GLU A 167 5.34 -8.94 -42.13
C GLU A 167 5.72 -9.18 -40.64
N ALA A 168 4.78 -9.74 -39.89
CA ALA A 168 4.94 -10.04 -38.45
C ALA A 168 5.87 -11.23 -38.15
N SER A 169 6.88 -11.52 -38.97
CA SER A 169 7.89 -12.57 -38.70
C SER A 169 9.19 -12.04 -38.06
N THR A 170 9.35 -10.73 -37.92
CA THR A 170 10.60 -10.15 -37.41
C THR A 170 10.57 -9.92 -35.92
N THR A 171 11.23 -10.80 -35.20
CA THR A 171 11.49 -10.72 -33.75
C THR A 171 12.60 -9.69 -33.38
N GLN A 172 12.81 -8.68 -34.20
CA GLN A 172 13.86 -7.68 -34.02
C GLN A 172 13.29 -6.27 -33.94
N TRP A 173 13.83 -5.44 -33.06
CA TRP A 173 13.54 -4.00 -32.99
C TRP A 173 13.91 -3.34 -34.32
N SER A 174 12.93 -2.71 -34.97
CA SER A 174 13.16 -1.78 -36.08
C SER A 174 13.14 -0.35 -35.57
N ALA A 175 13.72 0.59 -36.30
CA ALA A 175 13.70 2.00 -35.95
C ALA A 175 12.26 2.55 -35.79
N GLU A 176 11.32 2.06 -36.58
CA GLU A 176 9.90 2.44 -36.51
C GLU A 176 9.22 1.93 -35.23
N ILE A 177 9.52 0.68 -34.81
CA ILE A 177 9.00 0.11 -33.56
C ILE A 177 9.55 0.88 -32.35
N GLU A 178 10.85 1.21 -32.38
CA GLU A 178 11.48 2.02 -31.33
C GLU A 178 10.92 3.44 -31.28
N GLN A 179 10.62 4.05 -32.42
CA GLN A 179 10.01 5.38 -32.51
C GLN A 179 8.60 5.36 -31.91
N ASN A 180 7.76 4.40 -32.33
CA ASN A 180 6.39 4.24 -31.82
C ASN A 180 6.37 3.99 -30.31
N PHE A 181 7.22 3.07 -29.82
CA PHE A 181 7.41 2.85 -28.39
C PHE A 181 7.78 4.15 -27.66
N GLY A 182 8.74 4.88 -28.21
CA GLY A 182 9.22 6.12 -27.62
C GLY A 182 8.12 7.19 -27.50
N GLU A 183 7.36 7.39 -28.57
CA GLU A 183 6.24 8.34 -28.59
C GLU A 183 5.15 7.96 -27.61
N HIS A 184 4.80 6.67 -27.55
CA HIS A 184 3.79 6.15 -26.63
C HIS A 184 4.21 6.36 -25.16
N LEU A 185 5.46 6.02 -24.82
CA LEU A 185 6.00 6.22 -23.47
C LEU A 185 6.07 7.69 -23.08
N LEU A 186 6.53 8.56 -23.98
CA LEU A 186 6.58 10.01 -23.73
C LEU A 186 5.19 10.60 -23.49
N LYS A 187 4.19 10.18 -24.27
CA LYS A 187 2.79 10.59 -24.08
C LYS A 187 2.25 10.14 -22.71
N ALA A 188 2.55 8.90 -22.30
CA ALA A 188 2.14 8.40 -20.98
C ALA A 188 2.77 9.18 -19.83
N LEU A 189 4.05 9.58 -19.95
CA LEU A 189 4.73 10.42 -18.97
C LEU A 189 4.17 11.84 -18.93
N GLN A 190 3.82 12.41 -20.09
CA GLN A 190 3.20 13.72 -20.16
C GLN A 190 1.83 13.75 -19.47
N GLN A 191 1.04 12.67 -19.57
CA GLN A 191 -0.27 12.55 -18.90
C GLN A 191 -0.17 12.58 -17.37
N VAL A 192 0.97 12.18 -16.80
CA VAL A 192 1.22 12.25 -15.35
C VAL A 192 1.96 13.55 -14.93
N GLY A 193 2.05 14.53 -15.84
CA GLY A 193 2.70 15.81 -15.56
C GLY A 193 4.23 15.77 -15.57
N LEU A 194 4.85 14.74 -16.16
CA LEU A 194 6.29 14.56 -16.25
C LEU A 194 6.77 14.66 -17.70
N PRO A 195 7.08 15.88 -18.21
CA PRO A 195 7.63 16.04 -19.55
C PRO A 195 9.04 15.45 -19.60
N ALA A 196 9.19 14.34 -20.29
CA ALA A 196 10.43 13.58 -20.39
C ALA A 196 11.09 13.67 -21.76
N ARG A 197 12.34 13.23 -21.83
CA ARG A 197 13.07 12.91 -23.05
C ARG A 197 13.51 11.48 -23.03
N LEU A 198 13.59 10.88 -24.21
CA LEU A 198 13.94 9.48 -24.38
C LEU A 198 15.11 9.31 -25.33
N GLY A 199 16.06 8.46 -24.96
CA GLY A 199 17.12 7.99 -25.83
C GLY A 199 17.17 6.46 -25.83
N ILE A 200 17.30 5.86 -26.99
CA ILE A 200 17.42 4.39 -27.16
C ILE A 200 18.75 4.05 -27.79
N ALA A 201 19.50 3.13 -27.20
CA ALA A 201 20.78 2.66 -27.69
C ALA A 201 21.08 1.24 -27.16
N SER A 202 22.18 0.62 -27.63
CA SER A 202 22.64 -0.67 -27.09
C SER A 202 23.54 -0.52 -25.85
N SER A 203 23.83 0.70 -25.42
CA SER A 203 24.57 0.99 -24.19
C SER A 203 23.88 2.05 -23.34
N LYS A 204 23.98 1.93 -22.01
CA LYS A 204 23.35 2.87 -21.06
C LYS A 204 23.81 4.32 -21.27
N MET A 205 25.12 4.50 -21.49
CA MET A 205 25.66 5.84 -21.67
C MET A 205 25.22 6.47 -23.00
N ALA A 206 25.24 5.73 -24.11
CA ALA A 206 24.74 6.26 -25.37
C ALA A 206 23.24 6.61 -25.29
N ALA A 207 22.41 5.76 -24.65
CA ALA A 207 21.02 6.06 -24.38
C ALA A 207 20.83 7.31 -23.53
N ARG A 208 21.65 7.50 -22.48
CA ARG A 208 21.62 8.69 -21.62
C ARG A 208 21.98 9.96 -22.38
N VAL A 209 23.04 9.90 -23.19
CA VAL A 209 23.46 11.04 -24.00
C VAL A 209 22.39 11.40 -25.03
N ALA A 210 21.78 10.37 -25.66
CA ALA A 210 20.66 10.54 -26.59
C ALA A 210 19.44 11.21 -25.93
N ALA A 211 19.06 10.76 -24.72
CA ALA A 211 17.98 11.38 -23.94
C ALA A 211 18.29 12.84 -23.54
N GLY A 212 19.54 13.23 -23.48
CA GLY A 212 19.98 14.62 -23.20
C GLY A 212 19.87 15.56 -24.39
N LEU A 213 19.57 15.07 -25.60
CA LEU A 213 19.44 15.91 -26.80
C LEU A 213 18.07 16.58 -26.89
N PRO A 214 17.96 17.70 -27.66
CA PRO A 214 16.69 18.43 -27.81
C PRO A 214 15.59 17.60 -28.49
N ASN A 215 15.96 16.80 -29.49
CA ASN A 215 15.05 15.94 -30.23
C ASN A 215 14.74 14.70 -29.41
N SER A 216 13.48 14.34 -29.28
CA SER A 216 13.06 13.18 -28.50
C SER A 216 11.81 12.55 -29.12
N PRO A 217 11.75 11.23 -29.28
CA PRO A 217 12.80 10.25 -28.94
C PRO A 217 14.03 10.30 -29.86
N THR A 218 15.22 10.03 -29.34
CA THR A 218 16.48 9.91 -30.10
C THR A 218 16.90 8.45 -30.12
N ILE A 219 16.95 7.85 -31.31
CA ILE A 219 17.30 6.46 -31.50
C ILE A 219 18.67 6.33 -32.13
N VAL A 220 19.55 5.60 -31.44
CA VAL A 220 20.88 5.29 -31.94
C VAL A 220 20.88 3.87 -32.49
N ALA A 221 21.21 3.70 -33.76
CA ALA A 221 21.21 2.38 -34.38
C ALA A 221 22.21 1.42 -33.72
N PRO A 222 21.89 0.12 -33.62
CA PRO A 222 22.78 -0.84 -32.96
C PRO A 222 24.14 -0.92 -33.65
N GLY A 223 25.21 -0.71 -32.83
CA GLY A 223 26.59 -0.71 -33.29
C GLY A 223 27.11 0.63 -33.82
N GLU A 224 26.25 1.67 -33.85
CA GLU A 224 26.62 3.03 -34.27
C GLU A 224 26.86 3.97 -33.06
N GLU A 225 26.88 3.45 -31.82
CA GLU A 225 27.02 4.21 -30.61
C GLU A 225 28.30 5.07 -30.60
N ALA A 226 29.41 4.51 -31.07
CA ALA A 226 30.68 5.23 -31.19
C ALA A 226 30.62 6.38 -32.19
N LEU A 227 29.97 6.15 -33.34
CA LEU A 227 29.78 7.17 -34.38
C LEU A 227 28.87 8.30 -33.90
N PHE A 228 27.77 7.94 -33.21
CA PHE A 228 26.84 8.87 -32.62
C PHE A 228 27.52 9.76 -31.56
N LEU A 229 28.34 9.17 -30.69
CA LEU A 229 29.00 9.88 -29.60
C LEU A 229 30.15 10.78 -30.09
N ALA A 230 30.85 10.39 -31.16
CA ALA A 230 32.09 11.02 -31.62
C ALA A 230 32.01 12.56 -31.79
N PRO A 231 31.02 13.16 -32.45
CA PRO A 231 30.93 14.61 -32.65
C PRO A 231 30.51 15.39 -31.40
N LEU A 232 30.06 14.68 -30.35
CA LEU A 232 29.50 15.35 -29.17
C LEU A 232 30.62 15.85 -28.23
N PRO A 233 30.36 16.95 -27.49
CA PRO A 233 31.31 17.47 -26.56
C PRO A 233 31.50 16.55 -25.35
N LEU A 234 32.75 16.46 -24.85
CA LEU A 234 33.20 15.54 -23.82
C LEU A 234 32.41 15.62 -22.51
N HIS A 235 31.95 16.82 -22.13
CA HIS A 235 31.16 17.02 -20.89
C HIS A 235 29.86 16.19 -20.86
N ARG A 236 29.34 15.73 -22.02
CA ARG A 236 28.15 14.86 -22.11
C ARG A 236 28.36 13.49 -21.47
N LEU A 237 29.60 13.04 -21.36
CA LEU A 237 29.93 11.80 -20.62
C LEU A 237 30.00 12.00 -19.11
N SER A 238 29.85 13.24 -18.62
CA SER A 238 29.95 13.61 -17.21
C SER A 238 31.25 13.10 -16.56
N PRO A 239 32.44 13.44 -17.13
CA PRO A 239 33.70 13.03 -16.54
C PRO A 239 33.90 13.66 -15.15
N GLU A 240 34.67 13.00 -14.26
CA GLU A 240 35.06 13.59 -12.99
C GLU A 240 35.87 14.87 -13.22
N ALA A 241 35.79 15.82 -12.29
CA ALA A 241 36.35 17.17 -12.43
C ALA A 241 37.83 17.13 -12.79
N GLU A 242 38.61 16.29 -12.14
CA GLU A 242 40.07 16.13 -12.35
C GLU A 242 40.37 15.62 -13.77
N VAL A 243 39.61 14.60 -14.24
CA VAL A 243 39.76 14.06 -15.59
C VAL A 243 39.30 15.09 -16.62
N ALA A 244 38.19 15.81 -16.36
CA ALA A 244 37.71 16.86 -17.26
C ALA A 244 38.72 18.00 -17.44
N GLU A 245 39.35 18.48 -16.36
CA GLU A 245 40.35 19.52 -16.43
C GLU A 245 41.62 19.05 -17.16
N THR A 246 42.03 17.81 -16.92
CA THR A 246 43.20 17.24 -17.58
C THR A 246 42.98 17.12 -19.09
N LEU A 247 41.80 16.62 -19.51
CA LEU A 247 41.46 16.52 -20.92
C LEU A 247 41.32 17.89 -21.59
N LYS A 248 40.78 18.87 -20.86
CA LYS A 248 40.71 20.27 -21.33
C LYS A 248 42.12 20.85 -21.56
N ARG A 249 43.06 20.61 -20.64
CA ARG A 249 44.48 21.05 -20.80
C ARG A 249 45.14 20.38 -22.01
N TRP A 250 44.75 19.16 -22.36
CA TRP A 250 45.27 18.50 -23.56
C TRP A 250 44.56 18.95 -24.85
N GLY A 251 43.60 19.87 -24.78
CA GLY A 251 42.86 20.37 -25.93
C GLY A 251 41.82 19.42 -26.49
N ILE A 252 41.44 18.37 -25.72
CA ILE A 252 40.48 17.38 -26.14
C ILE A 252 39.08 17.91 -25.79
N GLY A 253 38.29 18.26 -26.81
CA GLY A 253 36.98 18.85 -26.67
C GLY A 253 35.84 17.87 -26.98
N SER A 254 36.06 16.91 -27.86
CA SER A 254 35.05 15.97 -28.29
C SER A 254 35.24 14.55 -27.78
N ILE A 255 34.16 13.79 -27.71
CA ILE A 255 34.20 12.38 -27.31
C ILE A 255 35.00 11.55 -28.32
N GLY A 256 34.92 11.88 -29.62
CA GLY A 256 35.65 11.18 -30.68
C GLY A 256 37.15 11.40 -30.61
N GLU A 257 37.64 12.61 -30.27
CA GLU A 257 39.04 12.86 -30.04
C GLU A 257 39.57 12.03 -28.87
N PHE A 258 38.82 11.98 -27.77
CA PHE A 258 39.18 11.17 -26.61
C PHE A 258 39.18 9.65 -26.94
N ALA A 259 38.17 9.16 -27.69
CA ALA A 259 38.07 7.76 -28.06
C ALA A 259 39.20 7.26 -28.99
N LYS A 260 39.87 8.18 -29.70
CA LYS A 260 41.01 7.87 -30.57
C LYS A 260 42.33 7.68 -29.84
N LEU A 261 42.41 8.13 -28.58
CA LEU A 261 43.64 7.97 -27.79
C LEU A 261 43.99 6.50 -27.56
N PRO A 262 45.29 6.15 -27.50
CA PRO A 262 45.71 4.79 -27.19
C PRO A 262 45.25 4.38 -25.78
N LYS A 263 44.57 3.26 -25.65
CA LYS A 263 44.00 2.78 -24.37
C LYS A 263 45.05 2.71 -23.24
N ASN A 264 46.24 2.24 -23.56
CA ASN A 264 47.32 2.07 -22.57
C ASN A 264 47.82 3.43 -22.04
N GLU A 265 47.92 4.44 -22.90
CA GLU A 265 48.32 5.81 -22.52
C GLU A 265 47.25 6.47 -21.64
N VAL A 266 45.96 6.26 -21.98
CA VAL A 266 44.86 6.75 -21.16
C VAL A 266 44.87 6.09 -19.77
N ALA A 267 45.09 4.78 -19.69
CA ALA A 267 45.18 4.07 -18.42
C ALA A 267 46.38 4.53 -17.57
N SER A 268 47.54 4.77 -18.21
CA SER A 268 48.75 5.23 -17.52
C SER A 268 48.60 6.65 -16.95
N ARG A 269 47.91 7.56 -17.64
CA ARG A 269 47.84 8.99 -17.30
C ARG A 269 46.59 9.39 -16.52
N LEU A 270 45.45 8.73 -16.76
CA LEU A 270 44.17 9.04 -16.15
C LEU A 270 43.64 7.92 -15.23
N GLY A 271 44.46 6.88 -15.05
CA GLY A 271 44.12 5.77 -14.18
C GLY A 271 42.88 4.97 -14.63
N GLN A 272 42.26 4.28 -13.67
CA GLN A 272 41.12 3.41 -13.91
C GLN A 272 39.87 4.19 -14.37
N LEU A 273 39.63 5.38 -13.83
CA LEU A 273 38.51 6.24 -14.19
C LEU A 273 38.60 6.70 -15.64
N GLY A 274 39.79 7.15 -16.07
CA GLY A 274 40.04 7.50 -17.45
C GLY A 274 39.87 6.32 -18.41
N GLN A 275 40.29 5.12 -18.02
CA GLN A 275 40.13 3.91 -18.81
C GLN A 275 38.65 3.51 -18.96
N GLN A 276 37.86 3.63 -17.90
CA GLN A 276 36.41 3.40 -17.96
C GLN A 276 35.72 4.40 -18.88
N LEU A 277 36.02 5.70 -18.70
CA LEU A 277 35.49 6.77 -19.53
C LEU A 277 35.86 6.57 -21.01
N HIS A 278 37.10 6.17 -21.31
CA HIS A 278 37.56 5.87 -22.66
C HIS A 278 36.79 4.69 -23.28
N THR A 279 36.51 3.65 -22.49
CA THR A 279 35.72 2.51 -22.95
C THR A 279 34.30 2.94 -23.34
N VAL A 280 33.70 3.79 -22.51
CA VAL A 280 32.36 4.38 -22.75
C VAL A 280 32.36 5.32 -23.96
N ALA A 281 33.40 6.14 -24.14
CA ALA A 281 33.59 7.03 -25.32
C ALA A 281 33.57 6.24 -26.64
N ARG A 282 34.00 5.00 -26.61
CA ARG A 282 33.95 4.06 -27.75
C ARG A 282 32.61 3.35 -27.92
N GLY A 283 31.55 3.79 -27.23
CA GLY A 283 30.22 3.20 -27.28
C GLY A 283 30.04 1.89 -26.48
N ILE A 284 31.08 1.47 -25.72
CA ILE A 284 31.05 0.22 -24.96
C ILE A 284 30.80 0.56 -23.49
N ASP A 285 29.65 0.16 -22.98
CA ASP A 285 29.32 0.33 -21.56
C ASP A 285 29.32 -1.05 -20.87
N PRO A 286 30.29 -1.30 -19.98
CA PRO A 286 30.39 -2.57 -19.28
C PRO A 286 29.39 -2.71 -18.12
N LYS A 287 28.74 -1.60 -17.70
CA LYS A 287 27.83 -1.59 -16.55
C LYS A 287 26.49 -2.25 -16.93
N PRO A 288 26.10 -3.36 -16.28
CA PRO A 288 24.81 -3.98 -16.53
C PRO A 288 23.67 -3.09 -16.02
N LEU A 289 22.47 -3.33 -16.53
CA LEU A 289 21.25 -2.75 -15.96
C LEU A 289 20.91 -3.49 -14.67
N ILE A 290 20.78 -2.73 -13.57
CA ILE A 290 20.42 -3.24 -12.25
C ILE A 290 18.92 -2.99 -12.05
N ALA A 291 18.12 -4.05 -12.21
CA ALA A 291 16.68 -3.95 -12.04
C ALA A 291 16.32 -3.65 -10.59
N ARG A 292 15.41 -2.72 -10.39
CA ARG A 292 14.84 -2.41 -9.08
C ARG A 292 13.69 -3.36 -8.75
N GLU A 293 13.39 -3.51 -7.46
CA GLU A 293 12.13 -4.05 -7.00
C GLU A 293 11.12 -2.90 -6.87
N PRO A 294 9.89 -3.03 -7.45
CA PRO A 294 8.86 -2.01 -7.29
C PRO A 294 8.48 -1.84 -5.80
N PRO A 295 8.29 -0.61 -5.31
CA PRO A 295 7.87 -0.40 -3.94
C PRO A 295 6.47 -0.97 -3.71
N GLN A 296 6.24 -1.44 -2.47
CA GLN A 296 4.95 -1.97 -2.05
C GLN A 296 3.98 -0.87 -1.59
N THR A 297 4.44 0.36 -1.45
CA THR A 297 3.67 1.51 -0.99
C THR A 297 3.71 2.64 -2.00
N PHE A 298 2.69 3.49 -1.97
CA PHE A 298 2.59 4.67 -2.81
C PHE A 298 2.67 5.91 -1.94
N ARG A 299 3.57 6.83 -2.27
CA ARG A 299 3.80 8.03 -1.49
C ARG A 299 3.62 9.28 -2.35
N GLU A 300 2.90 10.28 -1.82
CA GLU A 300 2.76 11.64 -2.36
C GLU A 300 3.04 12.65 -1.25
N GLY A 301 3.89 13.61 -1.51
CA GLY A 301 4.23 14.62 -0.51
C GLY A 301 4.91 15.84 -1.12
N MET A 302 4.98 16.89 -0.34
CA MET A 302 5.67 18.12 -0.70
C MET A 302 6.02 18.94 0.54
N THR A 303 7.06 19.77 0.41
CA THR A 303 7.38 20.84 1.35
C THR A 303 6.58 22.10 1.00
N LEU A 304 5.98 22.72 2.02
CA LEU A 304 5.18 23.92 1.89
C LEU A 304 6.07 25.16 1.88
N GLU A 305 5.65 26.19 1.18
CA GLU A 305 6.41 27.46 1.12
C GLU A 305 6.29 28.26 2.43
N TRP A 306 5.11 28.18 3.03
CA TRP A 306 4.79 28.82 4.31
C TRP A 306 4.20 27.79 5.26
N PRO A 307 4.57 27.87 6.56
CA PRO A 307 3.99 26.98 7.56
C PRO A 307 2.47 27.14 7.62
N ILE A 308 1.74 26.04 7.60
CA ILE A 308 0.30 25.98 7.71
C ILE A 308 -0.10 25.67 9.14
N VAL A 309 -0.94 26.52 9.75
CA VAL A 309 -1.53 26.34 11.08
C VAL A 309 -2.98 25.86 10.97
N ASN A 310 -3.67 26.28 9.91
CA ASN A 310 -5.10 26.02 9.74
C ASN A 310 -5.34 24.62 9.11
N LEU A 311 -6.17 23.81 9.76
CA LEU A 311 -6.56 22.49 9.29
C LEU A 311 -7.18 22.52 7.89
N GLU A 312 -8.05 23.49 7.58
CA GLU A 312 -8.72 23.59 6.28
C GLU A 312 -7.72 23.82 5.14
N ALA A 313 -6.70 24.66 5.38
CA ALA A 313 -5.62 24.89 4.42
C ALA A 313 -4.77 23.64 4.20
N LEU A 314 -4.47 22.88 5.25
CA LEU A 314 -3.76 21.61 5.15
C LEU A 314 -4.58 20.58 4.36
N LEU A 315 -5.86 20.45 4.63
CA LEU A 315 -6.75 19.52 3.94
C LEU A 315 -6.93 19.90 2.45
N PHE A 316 -6.92 21.20 2.13
CA PHE A 316 -6.97 21.65 0.74
C PHE A 316 -5.76 21.16 -0.06
N VAL A 317 -4.55 21.30 0.48
CA VAL A 317 -3.32 20.83 -0.17
C VAL A 317 -3.25 19.29 -0.18
N ALA A 318 -3.63 18.65 0.93
CA ALA A 318 -3.67 17.19 1.05
C ALA A 318 -4.65 16.55 0.05
N ARG A 319 -5.78 17.21 -0.26
CA ARG A 319 -6.75 16.74 -1.25
C ARG A 319 -6.09 16.50 -2.60
N THR A 320 -5.32 17.46 -3.10
CA THR A 320 -4.64 17.34 -4.40
C THR A 320 -3.63 16.19 -4.41
N ALA A 321 -2.93 15.99 -3.29
CA ALA A 321 -2.03 14.84 -3.13
C ALA A 321 -2.79 13.51 -3.09
N LEU A 322 -3.94 13.45 -2.39
CA LEU A 322 -4.80 12.28 -2.37
C LEU A 322 -5.37 11.94 -3.75
N GLU A 323 -5.78 12.92 -4.53
CA GLU A 323 -6.26 12.72 -5.89
C GLU A 323 -5.20 12.04 -6.77
N ARG A 324 -3.95 12.53 -6.71
CA ARG A 324 -2.82 11.91 -7.41
C ARG A 324 -2.50 10.50 -6.89
N LEU A 325 -2.55 10.30 -5.58
CA LEU A 325 -2.29 9.02 -4.94
C LEU A 325 -3.31 7.96 -5.37
N VAL A 326 -4.60 8.32 -5.33
CA VAL A 326 -5.71 7.45 -5.74
C VAL A 326 -5.63 7.12 -7.24
N GLU A 327 -5.30 8.10 -8.09
CA GLU A 327 -5.10 7.85 -9.52
C GLU A 327 -3.98 6.83 -9.78
N ARG A 328 -2.88 6.88 -9.01
CA ARG A 328 -1.78 5.90 -9.10
C ARG A 328 -2.24 4.50 -8.68
N LEU A 329 -3.01 4.39 -7.60
CA LEU A 329 -3.61 3.13 -7.14
C LEU A 329 -4.58 2.55 -8.18
N ASP A 330 -5.47 3.40 -8.72
CA ASP A 330 -6.48 3.00 -9.71
C ASP A 330 -5.85 2.45 -10.98
N ARG A 331 -4.79 3.07 -11.47
CA ARG A 331 -4.02 2.60 -12.64
C ARG A 331 -3.44 1.19 -12.47
N ARG A 332 -3.28 0.70 -11.23
CA ARG A 332 -2.82 -0.66 -10.90
C ARG A 332 -3.94 -1.59 -10.44
N GLY A 333 -5.19 -1.14 -10.44
CA GLY A 333 -6.31 -1.93 -9.96
C GLY A 333 -6.33 -2.10 -8.44
N LEU A 334 -5.57 -1.27 -7.69
CA LEU A 334 -5.41 -1.36 -6.23
C LEU A 334 -6.28 -0.32 -5.51
N GLY A 335 -6.60 -0.55 -4.24
CA GLY A 335 -7.22 0.41 -3.33
C GLY A 335 -6.34 0.68 -2.12
N CYS A 336 -6.54 1.79 -1.44
CA CYS A 336 -5.86 2.13 -0.19
C CYS A 336 -6.47 1.35 0.97
N ARG A 337 -5.70 0.50 1.64
CA ARG A 337 -6.08 -0.27 2.83
C ARG A 337 -5.68 0.44 4.11
N ARG A 338 -4.54 1.13 4.10
CA ARG A 338 -4.05 1.98 5.20
C ARG A 338 -3.48 3.25 4.60
N LEU A 339 -3.81 4.38 5.19
CA LEU A 339 -3.26 5.68 4.84
C LEU A 339 -2.41 6.18 6.01
N GLU A 340 -1.15 6.48 5.75
CA GLU A 340 -0.25 7.12 6.70
C GLU A 340 -0.07 8.58 6.32
N LEU A 341 -0.17 9.45 7.30
CA LEU A 341 0.16 10.86 7.21
C LEU A 341 1.41 11.15 8.02
N SER A 342 2.41 11.74 7.40
CA SER A 342 3.61 12.26 8.04
C SER A 342 3.65 13.77 7.83
N LEU A 343 3.76 14.53 8.92
CA LEU A 343 3.87 15.99 8.90
C LEU A 343 5.25 16.40 9.39
N GLN A 344 5.84 17.37 8.71
CA GLN A 344 7.01 18.09 9.20
C GLN A 344 6.53 19.35 9.93
N LEU A 345 7.03 19.59 11.12
CA LEU A 345 6.58 20.65 12.00
C LEU A 345 7.69 21.68 12.24
N GLU A 346 7.32 22.93 12.49
CA GLU A 346 8.24 24.01 12.85
C GLU A 346 8.43 24.04 14.37
N PRO A 347 9.67 24.29 14.91
CA PRO A 347 10.93 24.52 14.16
C PRO A 347 11.56 23.25 13.63
N ASP A 348 11.51 22.14 14.33
CA ASP A 348 12.04 20.83 13.97
C ASP A 348 11.20 19.74 14.65
N GLY A 349 10.37 19.07 13.91
CA GLY A 349 9.54 17.99 14.45
C GLY A 349 8.90 17.16 13.36
N PHE A 350 8.55 15.91 13.75
CA PHE A 350 7.77 15.02 12.90
C PHE A 350 6.55 14.54 13.68
N TRP A 351 5.45 14.43 12.99
CA TRP A 351 4.21 13.91 13.52
C TRP A 351 3.66 12.89 12.52
N GLU A 352 3.35 11.69 12.99
CA GLU A 352 2.93 10.59 12.13
C GLU A 352 1.67 9.94 12.67
N ARG A 353 0.76 9.64 11.74
CA ARG A 353 -0.50 8.93 12.03
C ARG A 353 -0.81 7.95 10.94
N SER A 354 -1.47 6.86 11.32
CA SER A 354 -1.97 5.86 10.39
C SER A 354 -3.47 5.66 10.56
N ILE A 355 -4.18 5.58 9.47
CA ILE A 355 -5.62 5.34 9.38
C ILE A 355 -5.83 4.01 8.68
N ASP A 356 -6.30 3.01 9.42
CA ASP A 356 -6.66 1.71 8.86
C ASP A 356 -8.09 1.75 8.30
N LEU A 357 -8.25 1.22 7.10
CA LEU A 357 -9.56 1.15 6.46
C LEU A 357 -10.08 -0.30 6.48
N PRO A 358 -11.35 -0.52 6.84
CA PRO A 358 -11.95 -1.86 6.88
C PRO A 358 -11.99 -2.55 5.51
N SER A 359 -12.00 -1.75 4.43
CA SER A 359 -11.95 -2.23 3.05
C SER A 359 -11.09 -1.29 2.22
N PRO A 360 -10.31 -1.82 1.24
CA PRO A 360 -9.54 -1.00 0.34
C PRO A 360 -10.44 -0.04 -0.45
N THR A 361 -10.15 1.25 -0.41
CA THR A 361 -10.94 2.28 -1.11
C THR A 361 -10.10 3.08 -2.11
N ARG A 362 -10.78 3.61 -3.14
CA ARG A 362 -10.26 4.58 -4.12
C ARG A 362 -10.99 5.92 -4.04
N GLU A 363 -11.88 6.08 -3.08
CA GLU A 363 -12.70 7.28 -2.97
C GLU A 363 -11.94 8.37 -2.20
N VAL A 364 -11.48 9.40 -2.93
CA VAL A 364 -10.76 10.56 -2.36
C VAL A 364 -11.56 11.23 -1.24
N LYS A 365 -12.87 11.37 -1.43
CA LYS A 365 -13.77 12.00 -0.44
C LYS A 365 -13.76 11.24 0.90
N THR A 366 -13.77 9.92 0.84
CA THR A 366 -13.68 9.06 2.03
C THR A 366 -12.35 9.25 2.74
N LEU A 367 -11.23 9.16 2.01
CA LEU A 367 -9.90 9.34 2.57
C LEU A 367 -9.73 10.73 3.20
N LEU A 368 -10.20 11.78 2.52
CA LEU A 368 -10.13 13.15 3.04
C LEU A 368 -11.00 13.34 4.29
N THR A 369 -12.18 12.72 4.34
CA THR A 369 -13.05 12.79 5.52
C THR A 369 -12.41 12.11 6.73
N LEU A 370 -11.79 10.94 6.53
CA LEU A 370 -11.11 10.23 7.60
C LEU A 370 -9.88 10.99 8.10
N LEU A 371 -9.12 11.57 7.16
CA LEU A 371 -7.98 12.42 7.48
C LEU A 371 -8.39 13.65 8.30
N ARG A 372 -9.51 14.29 7.94
CA ARG A 372 -10.08 15.41 8.70
C ARG A 372 -10.42 14.98 10.13
N LEU A 373 -11.18 13.90 10.29
CA LEU A 373 -11.61 13.41 11.60
C LEU A 373 -10.43 13.03 12.50
N ASP A 374 -9.39 12.40 11.92
CA ASP A 374 -8.20 12.04 12.69
C ASP A 374 -7.40 13.27 13.12
N LEU A 375 -7.25 14.28 12.25
CA LEU A 375 -6.56 15.53 12.56
C LEU A 375 -7.35 16.42 13.55
N GLU A 376 -8.68 16.39 13.52
CA GLU A 376 -9.53 17.05 14.51
C GLU A 376 -9.40 16.41 15.90
N ALA A 377 -9.34 15.07 15.94
CA ALA A 377 -9.16 14.30 17.17
C ALA A 377 -7.73 14.39 17.73
N HIS A 378 -6.73 14.52 16.85
CA HIS A 378 -5.31 14.49 17.19
C HIS A 378 -4.57 15.61 16.44
N PRO A 379 -4.70 16.87 16.87
CA PRO A 379 -4.05 18.00 16.20
C PRO A 379 -2.51 17.90 16.29
N ALA A 380 -1.82 18.37 15.26
CA ALA A 380 -0.37 18.31 15.18
C ALA A 380 0.37 19.18 16.21
N GLY A 381 -0.30 20.17 16.79
CA GLY A 381 0.21 21.00 17.89
C GLY A 381 1.23 22.08 17.49
N ALA A 382 1.71 22.09 16.24
CA ALA A 382 2.66 23.06 15.72
C ALA A 382 2.42 23.34 14.22
N PRO A 383 2.94 24.45 13.67
CA PRO A 383 2.82 24.79 12.25
C PRO A 383 3.43 23.72 11.36
N VAL A 384 2.73 23.35 10.28
CA VAL A 384 3.15 22.31 9.34
C VAL A 384 3.97 22.93 8.21
N THR A 385 5.21 22.50 8.04
CA THR A 385 6.14 22.95 6.97
C THR A 385 6.22 21.98 5.80
N GLY A 386 5.71 20.78 5.95
CA GLY A 386 5.65 19.78 4.88
C GLY A 386 4.78 18.60 5.27
N PHE A 387 4.33 17.86 4.28
CA PHE A 387 3.54 16.66 4.52
C PHE A 387 3.85 15.57 3.50
N ALA A 388 3.59 14.33 3.89
CA ALA A 388 3.56 13.19 2.99
C ALA A 388 2.44 12.22 3.35
N LEU A 389 1.76 11.72 2.33
CA LEU A 389 0.73 10.70 2.41
C LEU A 389 1.28 9.41 1.82
N THR A 390 1.25 8.33 2.59
CA THR A 390 1.68 7.00 2.14
C THR A 390 0.49 6.07 2.17
N ALA A 391 0.14 5.51 1.01
CA ALA A 391 -0.90 4.50 0.90
C ALA A 391 -0.29 3.10 0.88
N HIS A 392 -0.78 2.23 1.73
CA HIS A 392 -0.53 0.79 1.70
C HIS A 392 -1.66 0.15 0.88
N PRO A 393 -1.34 -0.40 -0.29
CA PRO A 393 -2.34 -0.90 -1.20
C PRO A 393 -2.80 -2.31 -0.83
N ASP A 394 -4.04 -2.61 -1.21
CA ASP A 394 -4.57 -3.97 -1.27
C ASP A 394 -5.43 -4.12 -2.54
N ALA A 395 -5.71 -5.37 -2.93
CA ALA A 395 -6.55 -5.64 -4.08
C ALA A 395 -7.94 -5.02 -3.87
N ALA A 396 -8.35 -4.13 -4.76
CA ALA A 396 -9.69 -3.58 -4.72
C ALA A 396 -10.68 -4.70 -5.02
N LYS A 397 -11.52 -5.05 -4.05
CA LYS A 397 -12.60 -6.00 -4.25
C LYS A 397 -13.64 -5.35 -5.15
N LEU A 398 -13.67 -5.73 -6.42
CA LEU A 398 -14.78 -5.39 -7.31
C LEU A 398 -16.02 -6.13 -6.80
N ALA A 399 -16.87 -5.44 -6.05
CA ALA A 399 -18.16 -5.97 -5.68
C ALA A 399 -19.06 -5.93 -6.92
N GLN A 400 -19.35 -7.08 -7.49
CA GLN A 400 -20.40 -7.20 -8.50
C GLN A 400 -21.74 -6.94 -7.80
N LEU A 401 -22.29 -5.75 -8.02
CA LEU A 401 -23.62 -5.41 -7.55
C LEU A 401 -24.62 -6.32 -8.28
N SER A 402 -25.50 -6.97 -7.51
CA SER A 402 -26.59 -7.74 -8.10
C SER A 402 -27.53 -6.81 -8.87
N LEU A 403 -27.73 -7.07 -10.15
CA LEU A 403 -28.61 -6.27 -11.00
C LEU A 403 -30.09 -6.44 -10.64
N LEU A 404 -30.45 -7.55 -9.99
CA LEU A 404 -31.83 -7.98 -9.72
C LEU A 404 -32.08 -8.27 -8.23
N GLY A 405 -31.13 -8.00 -7.35
CA GLY A 405 -31.28 -8.19 -5.90
C GLY A 405 -31.76 -6.92 -5.18
N PRO A 406 -32.31 -7.05 -3.94
CA PRO A 406 -32.58 -5.88 -3.11
C PRO A 406 -31.30 -5.07 -2.94
N ALA A 407 -31.42 -3.73 -2.93
CA ALA A 407 -30.30 -2.81 -2.79
C ALA A 407 -29.51 -3.12 -1.50
N SER A 408 -28.52 -3.99 -1.62
CA SER A 408 -27.56 -4.21 -0.54
C SER A 408 -26.73 -2.93 -0.38
N LEU A 409 -26.46 -2.55 0.85
CA LEU A 409 -25.53 -1.45 1.15
C LEU A 409 -24.24 -1.67 0.34
N SER A 410 -23.86 -0.68 -0.47
CA SER A 410 -22.62 -0.83 -1.23
C SER A 410 -21.47 -1.07 -0.25
N PRO A 411 -20.59 -2.05 -0.51
CA PRO A 411 -19.45 -2.34 0.36
C PRO A 411 -18.63 -1.08 0.71
N ASP A 412 -18.54 -0.15 -0.25
CA ASP A 412 -17.80 1.11 -0.07
C ASP A 412 -18.49 2.05 0.94
N ARG A 413 -19.83 2.17 0.90
CA ARG A 413 -20.58 2.97 1.90
C ARG A 413 -20.47 2.37 3.28
N LEU A 414 -20.55 1.05 3.40
CA LEU A 414 -20.40 0.36 4.65
C LEU A 414 -18.97 0.55 5.20
N ALA A 415 -17.95 0.38 4.36
CA ALA A 415 -16.55 0.63 4.73
C ALA A 415 -16.32 2.06 5.21
N THR A 416 -16.89 3.06 4.52
CA THR A 416 -16.82 4.46 4.91
C THR A 416 -17.46 4.70 6.28
N THR A 417 -18.63 4.11 6.53
CA THR A 417 -19.35 4.25 7.80
C THR A 417 -18.55 3.61 8.94
N LEU A 418 -18.03 2.41 8.72
CA LEU A 418 -17.18 1.71 9.69
C LEU A 418 -15.91 2.50 10.00
N ALA A 419 -15.21 3.02 8.97
CA ALA A 419 -14.02 3.82 9.17
C ALA A 419 -14.29 5.07 10.02
N ARG A 420 -15.42 5.75 9.80
CA ARG A 420 -15.86 6.87 10.63
C ARG A 420 -16.12 6.45 12.07
N LEU A 421 -16.78 5.31 12.29
CA LEU A 421 -17.03 4.77 13.61
C LEU A 421 -15.73 4.39 14.33
N PHE A 422 -14.77 3.77 13.62
CA PHE A 422 -13.46 3.46 14.19
C PHE A 422 -12.70 4.72 14.63
N THR A 423 -12.74 5.77 13.81
CA THR A 423 -12.06 7.03 14.14
C THR A 423 -12.71 7.72 15.35
N LEU A 424 -14.04 7.68 15.45
CA LEU A 424 -14.79 8.33 16.55
C LEU A 424 -14.73 7.55 17.87
N LEU A 425 -14.80 6.21 17.82
CA LEU A 425 -14.92 5.36 19.01
C LEU A 425 -13.59 4.78 19.48
N GLY A 426 -12.57 4.81 18.63
CA GLY A 426 -11.25 4.24 18.88
C GLY A 426 -11.15 2.72 18.56
N PRO A 427 -9.93 2.17 18.60
CA PRO A 427 -9.66 0.78 18.28
C PRO A 427 -10.36 -0.19 19.25
N GLY A 428 -10.83 -1.31 18.73
CA GLY A 428 -11.45 -2.39 19.51
C GLY A 428 -12.89 -2.15 19.95
N ARG A 429 -13.48 -0.98 19.68
CA ARG A 429 -14.88 -0.66 20.04
C ARG A 429 -15.89 -0.89 18.93
N VAL A 430 -15.41 -1.11 17.71
CA VAL A 430 -16.24 -1.41 16.54
C VAL A 430 -15.74 -2.68 15.90
N GLY A 431 -16.65 -3.60 15.56
CA GLY A 431 -16.26 -4.85 14.93
C GLY A 431 -17.42 -5.80 14.78
N SER A 432 -17.14 -7.01 14.33
CA SER A 432 -18.11 -8.10 14.29
C SER A 432 -18.08 -8.88 15.60
N PRO A 433 -19.22 -9.09 16.28
CA PRO A 433 -19.26 -9.96 17.45
C PRO A 433 -18.98 -11.40 17.03
N ARG A 434 -18.09 -12.06 17.73
CA ARG A 434 -17.81 -13.49 17.57
C ARG A 434 -17.99 -14.17 18.91
N THR A 435 -18.74 -15.27 18.93
CA THR A 435 -18.92 -16.08 20.13
C THR A 435 -17.59 -16.56 20.67
N GLN A 436 -17.44 -16.55 21.99
CA GLN A 436 -16.36 -17.19 22.72
C GLN A 436 -16.89 -18.45 23.41
N ASP A 437 -16.00 -19.39 23.72
CA ASP A 437 -16.35 -20.55 24.52
C ASP A 437 -16.83 -20.10 25.90
N GLY A 438 -18.03 -20.54 26.27
CA GLY A 438 -18.72 -20.21 27.51
C GLY A 438 -20.22 -20.20 27.33
N HIS A 439 -20.94 -20.28 28.44
CA HIS A 439 -22.41 -20.35 28.48
C HIS A 439 -23.07 -19.02 28.82
N SER A 440 -22.29 -18.01 29.23
CA SER A 440 -22.81 -16.68 29.50
C SER A 440 -23.23 -15.96 28.21
N PRO A 441 -24.47 -15.41 28.13
CA PRO A 441 -24.93 -14.69 26.95
C PRO A 441 -24.16 -13.42 26.64
N GLU A 442 -23.34 -12.94 27.59
CA GLU A 442 -22.50 -11.76 27.47
C GLU A 442 -21.14 -12.05 26.87
N ARG A 443 -20.81 -13.33 26.67
CA ARG A 443 -19.48 -13.76 26.25
C ARG A 443 -19.31 -13.74 24.74
N PHE A 444 -18.91 -12.61 24.24
CA PHE A 444 -18.46 -12.42 22.86
C PHE A 444 -17.24 -11.52 22.82
N ARG A 445 -16.45 -11.64 21.79
CA ARG A 445 -15.37 -10.69 21.48
C ARG A 445 -15.68 -9.95 20.21
N LEU A 446 -15.28 -8.71 20.14
CA LEU A 446 -15.26 -7.96 18.90
C LEU A 446 -14.02 -8.38 18.11
N VAL A 447 -14.22 -8.86 16.89
CA VAL A 447 -13.16 -9.11 15.92
C VAL A 447 -13.27 -8.07 14.81
N GLU A 448 -12.17 -7.84 14.09
CA GLU A 448 -12.18 -6.94 12.95
C GLU A 448 -13.32 -7.28 12.00
N TYR A 449 -14.05 -6.26 11.58
CA TYR A 449 -15.17 -6.46 10.67
C TYR A 449 -14.66 -6.99 9.33
N THR A 450 -15.13 -8.16 8.97
CA THR A 450 -14.94 -8.74 7.64
C THR A 450 -16.31 -8.81 6.97
N PRO A 451 -16.50 -8.22 5.77
CA PRO A 451 -17.76 -8.32 5.05
C PRO A 451 -18.18 -9.78 4.91
N PRO A 452 -19.42 -10.14 5.26
CA PRO A 452 -19.88 -11.51 5.11
C PRO A 452 -19.78 -11.91 3.62
N PRO A 453 -19.45 -13.17 3.32
CA PRO A 453 -19.54 -13.66 1.96
C PRO A 453 -20.97 -13.49 1.44
N PRO A 454 -21.17 -13.30 0.11
CA PRO A 454 -22.51 -13.18 -0.44
C PRO A 454 -23.35 -14.38 0.00
N PRO A 455 -24.62 -14.17 0.36
CA PRO A 455 -25.47 -15.24 0.86
C PRO A 455 -25.55 -16.32 -0.22
N LYS A 456 -25.07 -17.51 0.12
CA LYS A 456 -25.39 -18.69 -0.67
C LYS A 456 -26.91 -18.83 -0.58
N VAL A 457 -27.60 -18.91 -1.71
CA VAL A 457 -29.03 -19.20 -1.73
C VAL A 457 -29.20 -20.51 -0.96
N LYS A 458 -29.61 -20.41 0.31
CA LYS A 458 -29.99 -21.56 1.09
C LYS A 458 -31.41 -21.86 0.72
N GLU A 459 -31.70 -23.09 0.31
CA GLU A 459 -33.04 -23.62 0.36
C GLU A 459 -33.66 -23.24 1.71
N ARG A 460 -34.88 -22.74 1.68
CA ARG A 460 -35.66 -22.48 2.89
C ARG A 460 -35.75 -23.81 3.66
N VAL A 461 -34.90 -23.97 4.64
CA VAL A 461 -35.11 -24.97 5.68
C VAL A 461 -36.25 -24.41 6.52
N ASP A 462 -37.38 -25.11 6.48
CA ASP A 462 -38.51 -24.82 7.35
C ASP A 462 -37.99 -24.78 8.81
N PRO A 463 -38.08 -23.65 9.52
CA PRO A 463 -37.66 -23.60 10.90
C PRO A 463 -38.68 -24.36 11.73
N GLY A 464 -38.50 -25.69 11.82
CA GLY A 464 -39.31 -26.50 12.72
C GLY A 464 -39.35 -25.87 14.11
N ARG A 465 -40.53 -25.70 14.68
CA ARG A 465 -40.85 -25.11 15.99
C ARG A 465 -40.21 -23.76 16.25
N GLY A 466 -41.01 -22.70 16.24
CA GLY A 466 -40.56 -21.34 16.51
C GLY A 466 -39.76 -21.27 17.80
N LEU A 467 -38.51 -20.85 17.67
CA LEU A 467 -37.68 -20.48 18.80
C LEU A 467 -38.19 -19.13 19.30
N LEU A 468 -38.56 -19.05 20.60
CA LEU A 468 -38.86 -17.79 21.25
C LEU A 468 -37.61 -16.91 21.22
N ALA A 469 -37.73 -15.73 20.65
CA ALA A 469 -36.65 -14.76 20.63
C ALA A 469 -36.53 -14.14 22.03
N VAL A 470 -35.30 -14.06 22.55
CA VAL A 470 -35.00 -13.38 23.81
C VAL A 470 -34.36 -12.05 23.52
N ARG A 471 -34.98 -10.96 23.91
CA ARG A 471 -34.33 -9.63 23.96
C ARG A 471 -33.50 -9.53 25.21
N VAL A 472 -32.18 -9.53 25.07
CA VAL A 472 -31.25 -9.39 26.20
C VAL A 472 -31.22 -7.95 26.69
N LEU A 473 -31.41 -7.75 28.00
CA LEU A 473 -31.30 -6.46 28.67
C LEU A 473 -29.83 -6.20 29.05
N ARG A 474 -29.33 -5.05 28.68
CA ARG A 474 -27.94 -4.63 28.99
C ARG A 474 -27.91 -3.17 29.43
N PRO A 475 -27.49 -2.89 30.64
CA PRO A 475 -27.20 -3.84 31.72
C PRO A 475 -28.45 -4.61 32.17
N ALA A 476 -28.25 -5.74 32.86
CA ALA A 476 -29.33 -6.46 33.53
C ALA A 476 -30.00 -5.54 34.53
N VAL A 477 -31.32 -5.63 34.67
CA VAL A 477 -32.13 -4.78 35.55
C VAL A 477 -32.23 -5.48 36.90
N GLU A 478 -31.78 -4.81 37.97
CA GLU A 478 -31.94 -5.32 39.34
C GLU A 478 -33.43 -5.33 39.74
N ILE A 479 -33.89 -6.43 40.30
CA ILE A 479 -35.27 -6.67 40.66
C ILE A 479 -35.37 -7.22 42.09
N ASP A 480 -36.41 -6.84 42.81
CA ASP A 480 -36.73 -7.41 44.12
C ASP A 480 -37.68 -8.60 43.97
N VAL A 481 -37.25 -9.77 44.44
CA VAL A 481 -37.99 -11.04 44.23
C VAL A 481 -38.34 -11.67 45.55
N VAL A 482 -39.65 -11.81 45.81
CA VAL A 482 -40.15 -12.59 46.93
C VAL A 482 -40.04 -14.08 46.63
N THR A 483 -39.40 -14.81 47.53
CA THR A 483 -39.17 -16.24 47.38
C THR A 483 -40.01 -17.04 48.36
N ASN A 484 -40.09 -18.35 48.16
CA ASN A 484 -40.77 -19.26 49.06
C ASN A 484 -40.11 -19.38 50.45
N GLU A 485 -38.89 -18.90 50.61
CA GLU A 485 -38.20 -18.87 51.92
C GLU A 485 -38.64 -17.69 52.80
N GLU A 486 -39.13 -16.61 52.23
CA GLU A 486 -39.57 -15.39 52.92
C GLU A 486 -41.05 -15.42 53.32
N ARG A 487 -41.78 -16.45 52.96
CA ARG A 487 -43.18 -16.59 53.34
C ARG A 487 -43.30 -17.36 54.65
N PRO A 488 -43.84 -16.79 55.73
CA PRO A 488 -44.09 -17.54 56.99
C PRO A 488 -45.08 -18.68 56.69
N GLN A 489 -44.68 -19.90 57.09
CA GLN A 489 -45.54 -21.09 56.94
C GLN A 489 -46.83 -20.92 57.77
N SER A 490 -47.92 -20.65 57.13
CA SER A 490 -49.27 -20.81 57.70
C SER A 490 -50.00 -21.86 56.90
N SER A 491 -49.96 -23.08 57.39
CA SER A 491 -50.86 -24.23 57.24
C SER A 491 -50.14 -25.55 57.07
N PRO A 492 -50.56 -26.64 57.71
CA PRO A 492 -49.86 -27.92 57.67
C PRO A 492 -50.12 -28.65 56.32
N PRO A 493 -49.22 -29.58 55.92
CA PRO A 493 -49.32 -30.29 54.67
C PRO A 493 -50.42 -31.31 54.70
N GLN A 494 -51.33 -31.30 53.73
CA GLN A 494 -52.20 -32.43 53.42
C GLN A 494 -51.36 -33.55 52.84
N GLN A 495 -51.38 -34.70 53.52
CA GLN A 495 -50.83 -35.95 53.06
C GLN A 495 -51.62 -36.41 51.80
N VAL A 496 -50.95 -36.55 50.67
CA VAL A 496 -51.40 -37.34 49.55
C VAL A 496 -50.54 -38.59 49.50
N GLY A 497 -51.25 -39.74 49.45
CA GLY A 497 -50.71 -41.06 49.71
C GLY A 497 -49.59 -41.53 48.81
N ASN A 498 -48.77 -42.32 49.42
CA ASN A 498 -47.77 -43.20 48.81
C ASN A 498 -48.49 -44.34 48.09
N GLU A 499 -48.27 -44.47 46.79
CA GLU A 499 -48.23 -45.74 46.12
C GLU A 499 -47.41 -45.59 44.84
N ASP A 500 -46.39 -46.48 44.71
CA ASP A 500 -45.45 -46.69 43.64
C ASP A 500 -44.00 -46.20 43.86
N ALA A 501 -43.36 -46.85 44.85
CA ALA A 501 -41.93 -46.89 44.95
C ALA A 501 -41.47 -48.37 45.11
N ALA A 502 -41.39 -49.05 43.99
CA ALA A 502 -40.66 -50.31 43.92
C ALA A 502 -40.04 -50.46 42.52
N ALA A 503 -38.74 -50.78 42.58
CA ALA A 503 -37.86 -51.20 41.50
C ALA A 503 -36.95 -50.11 40.90
N LEU A 504 -35.76 -50.04 41.47
CA LEU A 504 -34.49 -50.38 40.79
C LEU A 504 -33.33 -50.04 41.69
N SER A 505 -32.89 -51.05 42.44
CA SER A 505 -31.61 -51.08 43.12
C SER A 505 -30.56 -51.55 42.12
N LEU A 506 -29.53 -50.78 41.87
CA LEU A 506 -28.23 -51.25 41.37
C LEU A 506 -27.09 -50.30 41.75
N ASP A 507 -26.20 -50.90 42.49
CA ASP A 507 -24.79 -50.61 42.74
C ASP A 507 -24.36 -49.29 43.39
N ARG A 508 -24.00 -49.49 44.64
CA ARG A 508 -23.14 -48.60 45.47
C ARG A 508 -21.69 -48.74 45.08
N GLN A 509 -21.05 -47.61 44.68
CA GLN A 509 -19.62 -47.39 44.96
C GLN A 509 -19.48 -46.21 45.94
N PRO A 510 -18.58 -46.32 46.95
CA PRO A 510 -18.43 -45.30 47.98
C PRO A 510 -17.39 -44.24 47.59
N GLY A 511 -17.70 -43.01 47.83
CA GLY A 511 -16.71 -41.96 47.94
C GLY A 511 -16.85 -40.76 47.04
N LEU A 512 -17.79 -39.88 47.38
CA LEU A 512 -17.67 -38.42 47.17
C LEU A 512 -18.83 -37.79 47.98
N PHE A 513 -18.47 -37.03 48.99
CA PHE A 513 -19.45 -36.24 49.77
C PHE A 513 -20.26 -35.35 48.85
N ARG A 514 -21.41 -35.75 48.40
CA ARG A 514 -22.44 -34.83 47.94
C ARG A 514 -23.12 -34.23 49.17
N ARG A 515 -22.83 -32.96 49.45
CA ARG A 515 -23.74 -32.14 50.26
C ARG A 515 -25.14 -32.28 49.66
N ALA A 516 -26.15 -32.54 50.48
CA ALA A 516 -27.53 -32.49 50.07
C ALA A 516 -27.76 -31.13 49.39
N PRO A 517 -28.44 -31.10 48.21
CA PRO A 517 -28.68 -29.81 47.52
C PRO A 517 -29.44 -28.90 48.46
N ALA A 518 -28.85 -27.75 48.83
CA ALA A 518 -29.53 -26.74 49.57
C ALA A 518 -30.81 -26.39 48.78
N ARG A 519 -31.98 -26.38 49.44
CA ARG A 519 -33.23 -25.99 48.81
C ARG A 519 -33.07 -24.58 48.26
N ARG A 520 -33.08 -24.46 46.93
CA ARG A 520 -32.87 -23.18 46.25
C ARG A 520 -34.18 -22.38 46.30
N PRO A 521 -34.13 -21.07 46.60
CA PRO A 521 -35.28 -20.22 46.73
C PRO A 521 -35.99 -20.10 45.37
N ARG A 522 -37.27 -20.49 45.33
CA ARG A 522 -38.11 -20.38 44.15
C ARG A 522 -38.79 -19.01 44.09
N PRO A 523 -38.71 -18.26 42.98
CA PRO A 523 -39.30 -16.96 42.85
C PRO A 523 -40.83 -17.05 42.80
N LEU A 524 -41.54 -16.20 43.55
CA LEU A 524 -43.02 -16.16 43.66
C LEU A 524 -43.62 -14.84 43.19
N GLU A 525 -42.94 -13.73 43.41
CA GLU A 525 -43.41 -12.38 43.09
C GLU A 525 -42.24 -11.46 42.85
N ILE A 526 -42.37 -10.53 41.88
CA ILE A 526 -41.40 -9.45 41.62
C ILE A 526 -42.03 -8.14 42.17
N ARG A 527 -41.35 -7.49 43.10
CA ARG A 527 -41.75 -6.19 43.68
C ARG A 527 -41.14 -5.05 42.90
N GLU A 528 -41.69 -3.84 43.09
CA GLU A 528 -41.12 -2.62 42.52
C GLU A 528 -39.89 -2.24 43.37
N SER A 529 -38.69 -2.15 42.73
CA SER A 529 -37.48 -1.68 43.40
C SER A 529 -37.60 -0.19 43.79
N GLU A 530 -37.29 0.15 45.05
CA GLU A 530 -37.42 1.52 45.57
C GLU A 530 -36.28 2.46 45.16
N GLU A 531 -35.19 1.96 44.55
CA GLU A 531 -34.07 2.83 44.17
C GLU A 531 -34.03 3.08 42.63
N PRO A 532 -34.09 4.36 42.21
CA PRO A 532 -33.80 4.71 40.83
C PRO A 532 -32.28 4.65 40.63
N VAL A 533 -31.81 3.73 39.79
CA VAL A 533 -30.41 3.75 39.32
C VAL A 533 -30.24 4.97 38.43
N GLU A 534 -29.59 6.01 38.91
CA GLU A 534 -29.12 7.13 38.13
C GLU A 534 -27.98 6.66 37.23
N THR A 535 -28.27 6.52 35.93
CA THR A 535 -27.22 6.43 34.90
C THR A 535 -27.06 7.79 34.29
N GLU A 536 -25.93 8.45 34.58
CA GLU A 536 -25.47 9.66 33.90
C GLU A 536 -25.38 9.43 32.39
N GLY A 537 -26.10 10.23 31.62
CA GLY A 537 -26.07 10.23 30.14
C GLY A 537 -27.17 11.12 29.59
N GLU A 538 -26.83 12.34 29.22
CA GLU A 538 -27.71 13.35 28.62
C GLU A 538 -28.40 12.81 27.34
N GLY A 539 -29.71 13.00 27.27
CA GLY A 539 -30.46 13.16 26.03
C GLY A 539 -31.12 11.94 25.41
N SER A 540 -31.93 11.19 26.15
CA SER A 540 -33.12 10.49 25.60
C SER A 540 -33.97 9.99 26.74
N LYS A 541 -35.26 10.32 26.76
CA LYS A 541 -36.24 9.76 27.71
C LYS A 541 -36.34 8.25 27.48
N ARG A 542 -35.47 7.47 28.10
CA ARG A 542 -35.63 6.01 28.16
C ARG A 542 -36.80 5.71 29.09
N LYS A 543 -37.85 5.12 28.55
CA LYS A 543 -38.91 4.50 29.32
C LYS A 543 -38.27 3.47 30.27
N GLN A 544 -38.25 3.72 31.56
CA GLN A 544 -37.88 2.72 32.55
C GLN A 544 -38.74 1.48 32.38
N LEU A 545 -38.11 0.35 32.15
CA LEU A 545 -38.81 -0.93 32.08
C LEU A 545 -39.17 -1.34 33.52
N LYS A 546 -40.46 -1.24 33.87
CA LYS A 546 -40.94 -1.67 35.17
C LYS A 546 -41.42 -3.12 35.09
N ILE A 547 -40.65 -4.04 35.68
CA ILE A 547 -40.99 -5.46 35.78
C ILE A 547 -41.57 -5.70 37.16
N LYS A 548 -42.87 -5.95 37.30
CA LYS A 548 -43.51 -6.25 38.57
C LYS A 548 -44.74 -7.15 38.37
N GLY A 549 -45.03 -7.98 39.38
CA GLY A 549 -46.22 -8.81 39.41
C GLY A 549 -46.01 -10.20 39.99
N ARG A 550 -47.09 -10.88 40.31
CA ARG A 550 -47.03 -12.27 40.76
C ARG A 550 -46.65 -13.21 39.63
N ILE A 551 -45.80 -14.16 39.93
CA ILE A 551 -45.31 -15.16 38.99
C ILE A 551 -46.39 -16.25 38.86
N ARG A 552 -46.85 -16.51 37.65
CA ARG A 552 -47.80 -17.56 37.32
C ARG A 552 -47.08 -18.89 37.15
N VAL A 553 -46.01 -18.89 36.40
CA VAL A 553 -45.20 -20.08 36.09
C VAL A 553 -43.72 -19.70 36.26
N ALA A 554 -42.94 -20.54 36.90
CA ALA A 554 -41.49 -20.43 36.97
C ALA A 554 -40.85 -21.76 36.56
N SER A 555 -40.01 -21.72 35.55
CA SER A 555 -39.21 -22.84 35.07
C SER A 555 -37.74 -22.57 35.40
N GLY A 556 -37.04 -23.57 35.93
CA GLY A 556 -35.70 -23.45 36.46
C GLY A 556 -35.57 -24.09 37.84
N PRO A 557 -34.41 -23.91 38.55
CA PRO A 557 -33.25 -23.15 38.12
C PRO A 557 -32.37 -23.90 37.11
N TRP A 558 -31.72 -23.10 36.23
CA TRP A 558 -30.54 -23.55 35.47
C TRP A 558 -29.30 -22.93 36.07
N GLU A 559 -28.32 -23.74 36.37
CA GLU A 559 -27.07 -23.29 36.96
C GLU A 559 -26.11 -22.81 35.88
N LEU A 560 -25.54 -21.62 36.08
CA LEU A 560 -24.43 -21.11 35.31
C LEU A 560 -23.24 -20.89 36.24
N GLU A 561 -22.17 -21.64 36.03
CA GLU A 561 -20.90 -21.45 36.70
C GLU A 561 -19.81 -21.26 35.65
N GLU A 562 -19.19 -20.08 35.65
CA GLU A 562 -18.10 -19.74 34.75
C GLU A 562 -16.93 -19.10 35.49
N GLN A 563 -15.73 -19.29 34.95
CA GLN A 563 -14.51 -18.67 35.48
C GLN A 563 -14.26 -18.91 36.96
N TRP A 564 -14.63 -20.09 37.48
CA TRP A 564 -14.43 -20.48 38.89
C TRP A 564 -12.96 -20.41 39.34
N TRP A 565 -12.00 -20.30 38.37
CA TRP A 565 -10.57 -20.14 38.60
C TRP A 565 -10.06 -18.71 38.54
N SER A 566 -10.91 -17.69 38.36
CA SER A 566 -10.55 -16.27 38.21
C SER A 566 -11.26 -15.39 39.23
N GLU A 567 -10.79 -14.15 39.39
CA GLU A 567 -11.44 -13.12 40.22
C GLU A 567 -12.80 -12.70 39.66
N SER A 568 -13.05 -12.89 38.37
CA SER A 568 -14.32 -12.59 37.69
C SER A 568 -15.24 -13.82 37.63
N ARG A 569 -15.29 -14.59 38.68
CA ARG A 569 -16.14 -15.76 38.84
C ARG A 569 -17.61 -15.39 38.70
N VAL A 570 -18.39 -16.17 37.93
CA VAL A 570 -19.82 -16.00 37.73
C VAL A 570 -20.52 -17.25 38.23
N GLU A 571 -21.45 -17.09 39.17
CA GLU A 571 -22.31 -18.14 39.70
C GLU A 571 -23.76 -17.65 39.75
N ARG A 572 -24.58 -18.15 38.84
CA ARG A 572 -25.97 -17.67 38.72
C ARG A 572 -26.94 -18.84 38.64
N ASP A 573 -28.11 -18.67 39.25
CA ASP A 573 -29.27 -19.54 39.09
C ASP A 573 -30.28 -18.80 38.20
N TYR A 574 -30.57 -19.31 37.01
CA TYR A 574 -31.49 -18.74 36.03
C TYR A 574 -32.89 -19.32 36.13
N TRP A 575 -33.87 -18.45 35.87
CA TRP A 575 -35.29 -18.82 35.81
C TRP A 575 -35.96 -18.14 34.62
N ASP A 576 -36.86 -18.89 33.92
CA ASP A 576 -37.82 -18.28 33.03
C ASP A 576 -39.16 -18.15 33.79
N VAL A 577 -39.64 -16.92 33.87
CA VAL A 577 -40.84 -16.61 34.66
C VAL A 577 -41.91 -15.96 33.81
N GLU A 578 -43.14 -16.44 33.95
CA GLU A 578 -44.31 -15.82 33.38
C GLU A 578 -45.09 -15.09 34.48
N LEU A 579 -45.36 -13.79 34.27
CA LEU A 579 -46.11 -12.99 35.18
C LEU A 579 -47.62 -13.15 34.92
N GLN A 580 -48.45 -12.99 35.95
CA GLN A 580 -49.91 -13.00 35.81
C GLN A 580 -50.42 -11.91 34.86
N SER A 581 -49.66 -10.83 34.67
CA SER A 581 -49.89 -9.75 33.70
C SER A 581 -49.60 -10.10 32.26
N GLY A 582 -49.02 -11.28 31.97
CA GLY A 582 -48.75 -11.80 30.64
C GLY A 582 -47.36 -11.59 30.08
N GLY A 583 -46.41 -11.04 30.82
CA GLY A 583 -45.00 -10.91 30.39
C GLY A 583 -44.19 -12.17 30.71
N LEU A 584 -43.31 -12.58 29.79
CA LEU A 584 -42.35 -13.68 29.98
C LEU A 584 -40.95 -13.11 30.07
N TYR A 585 -40.26 -13.41 31.17
CA TYR A 585 -38.94 -12.83 31.48
C TYR A 585 -37.94 -13.90 31.86
N ARG A 586 -36.68 -13.68 31.52
CA ARG A 586 -35.57 -14.44 32.08
C ARG A 586 -34.94 -13.63 33.22
N ILE A 587 -34.91 -14.25 34.39
CA ILE A 587 -34.34 -13.68 35.60
C ILE A 587 -33.25 -14.59 36.15
N TYR A 588 -32.32 -14.04 36.88
CA TYR A 588 -31.33 -14.84 37.60
C TYR A 588 -31.07 -14.28 39.00
N ARG A 589 -30.66 -15.18 39.87
CA ARG A 589 -30.10 -14.85 41.17
C ARG A 589 -28.60 -15.03 41.09
N ASP A 590 -27.85 -13.98 41.42
CA ASP A 590 -26.43 -14.11 41.61
C ASP A 590 -26.16 -14.81 42.95
N ARG A 591 -25.40 -15.90 42.93
CA ARG A 591 -25.14 -16.70 44.13
C ARG A 591 -24.04 -16.10 45.01
N LEU A 592 -23.23 -15.16 44.48
CA LEU A 592 -22.15 -14.51 45.20
C LEU A 592 -22.67 -13.45 46.15
N ASP A 593 -23.63 -12.66 45.71
CA ASP A 593 -24.22 -11.55 46.50
C ASP A 593 -25.69 -11.74 46.86
N GLY A 594 -26.34 -12.74 46.29
CA GLY A 594 -27.73 -13.09 46.58
C GLY A 594 -28.78 -12.24 45.88
N ARG A 595 -28.37 -11.23 45.07
CA ARG A 595 -29.27 -10.30 44.39
C ARG A 595 -29.91 -10.93 43.16
N TRP A 596 -31.09 -10.39 42.78
CA TRP A 596 -31.84 -10.83 41.62
C TRP A 596 -31.80 -9.82 40.48
N PHE A 597 -31.71 -10.31 39.26
CA PHE A 597 -31.66 -9.50 38.07
C PHE A 597 -32.55 -10.08 36.97
N ALA A 598 -33.14 -9.20 36.16
CA ALA A 598 -33.77 -9.56 34.89
C ALA A 598 -32.82 -9.22 33.74
N ASP A 599 -32.46 -10.20 32.93
CA ASP A 599 -31.53 -10.04 31.81
C ASP A 599 -32.17 -10.36 30.45
N GLY A 600 -33.43 -10.81 30.41
CA GLY A 600 -34.10 -11.12 29.17
C GLY A 600 -35.62 -10.96 29.18
N ILE A 601 -36.15 -10.55 28.03
CA ILE A 601 -37.59 -10.50 27.75
C ILE A 601 -37.83 -11.40 26.55
N TYR A 602 -38.82 -12.26 26.66
CA TYR A 602 -39.26 -13.07 25.54
C TYR A 602 -40.35 -12.33 24.78
N ASP A 603 -40.11 -12.10 23.48
CA ASP A 603 -41.05 -11.44 22.56
C ASP A 603 -41.93 -12.44 21.82
#